data_07639cf2aac0695a86932411335312b6
#
_entry.id   07639cf2aac0695a86932411335312b6
#
_cell.length_a   1.000
_cell.length_b   1.000
_cell.length_c   1.000
_cell.angle_alpha   90.00
_cell.angle_beta   90.00
_cell.angle_gamma   90.00
#
_symmetry.space_group_name_H-M   'P 1'
#
loop_
_entity.id
_entity.type
_entity.pdbx_description
1 polymer ?
#
loop_
_entity_poly.entity_id
_entity_poly.type
_entity_poly.pdbx_seq_one_letter_code
_entity_poly.pdbx_strand_id
1 'polypeptide(L)'
;MKKNFPILALVSFVAILSTGCYTSGDGDVKAGMPFKKDKITSRYERPASAVIPAAREAVAMYGALTGDDSVKSVIEAKINQRTVWVKIIEEEPNLTTVITQVRTKMGGTDIELAAEIDKQIALRLPR
;
A
#
# COMPACT_ATOMS: atom_id res chain seq x y z
N MET A 1 39.20 46.91 17.34
CA MET A 1 38.76 46.43 17.26
C MET A 1 38.20 45.67 16.83
N LYS A 2 37.97 45.30 16.78
CA LYS A 2 37.50 44.63 16.57
C LYS A 2 36.94 43.87 16.36
N LYS A 3 36.58 43.43 16.48
CA LYS A 3 36.07 42.69 16.43
C LYS A 3 35.38 42.07 16.01
N ASN A 4 35.19 41.81 15.94
CA ASN A 4 34.47 41.19 15.64
C ASN A 4 34.06 40.38 15.20
N PHE A 5 33.79 39.85 15.15
CA PHE A 5 33.35 39.07 14.78
C PHE A 5 32.80 38.18 14.65
N PRO A 6 32.77 37.70 14.63
CA PRO A 6 32.45 36.69 14.74
C PRO A 6 31.35 36.23 14.54
N ILE A 7 30.95 36.35 14.75
CA ILE A 7 29.89 36.13 14.64
C ILE A 7 29.41 35.38 13.78
N LEU A 8 29.58 35.47 13.34
CA LEU A 8 29.12 34.91 12.51
C LEU A 8 28.93 33.74 12.47
N ALA A 9 29.34 33.42 12.73
CA ALA A 9 29.39 32.36 12.81
C ALA A 9 28.22 31.76 12.94
N LEU A 10 27.91 31.79 13.44
CA LEU A 10 26.95 31.31 13.72
C LEU A 10 26.18 30.85 12.93
N VAL A 11 26.00 31.18 12.61
CA VAL A 11 25.19 31.02 11.82
C VAL A 11 25.04 29.86 11.25
N SER A 12 25.63 29.55 11.09
CA SER A 12 25.62 28.61 10.43
C SER A 12 24.93 27.57 10.72
N PHE A 13 24.73 27.40 11.09
CA PHE A 13 24.25 26.50 11.34
C PHE A 13 23.15 26.02 11.08
N VAL A 14 22.65 26.31 11.10
CA VAL A 14 21.56 26.01 10.99
C VAL A 14 21.12 25.09 10.16
N ALA A 15 21.07 25.20 9.54
CA ALA A 15 20.65 24.58 8.64
C ALA A 15 20.15 23.36 8.65
N ILE A 16 20.29 22.84 8.81
CA ILE A 16 20.04 21.72 8.69
C ILE A 16 18.94 21.08 8.94
N LEU A 17 18.29 21.38 9.21
CA LEU A 17 17.22 20.86 9.43
C LEU A 17 16.52 20.25 8.45
N SER A 18 16.91 19.60 7.77
CA SER A 18 16.21 18.92 6.85
C SER A 18 15.39 17.93 7.43
N THR A 19 14.38 18.23 7.76
CA THR A 19 13.51 17.32 8.18
C THR A 19 12.95 16.68 7.03
N GLY A 20 13.20 15.59 6.73
CA GLY A 20 12.71 14.90 5.62
C GLY A 20 11.25 14.57 5.82
N CYS A 21 10.45 15.07 5.01
CA CYS A 21 9.09 14.65 4.99
C CYS A 21 9.02 13.32 4.30
N TYR A 22 8.48 12.41 4.98
CA TYR A 22 8.42 11.09 4.52
C TYR A 22 7.03 10.81 4.03
N THR A 23 6.89 10.54 2.78
CA THR A 23 5.59 10.20 2.23
C THR A 23 5.55 8.71 2.05
N SER A 24 4.60 8.10 2.64
CA SER A 24 4.39 6.70 2.39
C SER A 24 3.81 6.54 1.00
N GLY A 25 4.07 5.41 0.42
CA GLY A 25 3.69 5.16 -0.96
C GLY A 25 2.21 5.20 -1.26
N ASP A 26 1.37 5.20 -0.26
CA ASP A 26 -0.06 5.27 -0.47
C ASP A 26 -0.58 6.72 -0.45
N GLY A 27 0.32 7.68 -0.41
CA GLY A 27 -0.09 9.06 -0.44
C GLY A 27 -0.62 9.59 0.87
N ASP A 28 -0.71 8.73 1.85
CA ASP A 28 -1.21 9.14 3.14
C ASP A 28 -0.04 9.52 4.01
N VAL A 29 -0.01 10.73 4.42
CA VAL A 29 1.00 11.17 5.35
C VAL A 29 0.52 10.81 6.73
N LYS A 30 0.96 9.70 7.21
CA LYS A 30 0.59 9.29 8.56
C LYS A 30 1.76 9.45 9.47
N ALA A 31 1.79 10.58 10.08
CA ALA A 31 2.82 10.83 11.06
C ALA A 31 2.59 9.91 12.25
N GLY A 32 3.60 9.26 12.67
CA GLY A 32 3.52 8.50 13.90
C GLY A 32 3.11 7.04 13.79
N MET A 33 2.93 6.54 12.59
CA MET A 33 2.57 5.14 12.44
C MET A 33 3.45 4.41 11.45
N PRO A 34 4.74 4.42 11.66
CA PRO A 34 5.67 3.85 10.70
C PRO A 34 5.64 2.32 10.67
N PHE A 35 4.95 1.69 11.58
CA PHE A 35 5.04 0.23 11.66
C PHE A 35 3.79 -0.53 11.31
N LYS A 36 2.85 0.12 10.67
CA LYS A 36 1.69 -0.62 10.24
C LYS A 36 2.00 -1.37 8.97
N LYS A 37 2.55 -2.52 9.15
CA LYS A 37 2.82 -3.40 8.02
C LYS A 37 1.78 -4.50 8.01
N ASP A 38 0.54 -4.12 7.98
CA ASP A 38 -0.53 -5.09 8.00
C ASP A 38 -1.17 -5.28 6.63
N LYS A 39 -0.63 -4.65 5.61
CA LYS A 39 -1.16 -4.76 4.26
C LYS A 39 -0.06 -4.58 3.24
N ILE A 40 -0.31 -5.07 2.04
CA ILE A 40 0.60 -4.91 0.91
C ILE A 40 -0.04 -3.91 -0.03
N THR A 41 0.71 -2.91 -0.44
CA THR A 41 0.24 -1.90 -1.38
C THR A 41 1.10 -1.95 -2.62
N SER A 42 0.49 -2.12 -3.77
CA SER A 42 1.18 -2.18 -5.04
C SER A 42 0.51 -1.27 -6.05
N ARG A 43 1.30 -0.73 -6.96
CA ARG A 43 0.79 0.11 -8.04
C ARG A 43 1.09 -0.56 -9.36
N TYR A 44 0.09 -0.57 -10.21
CA TYR A 44 0.23 -1.16 -11.53
C TYR A 44 -0.14 -0.14 -12.60
N GLU A 45 0.70 -0.04 -13.62
CA GLU A 45 0.41 0.87 -14.74
C GLU A 45 -0.58 0.20 -15.67
N ARG A 46 -1.77 -0.03 -15.16
CA ARG A 46 -2.87 -0.67 -15.87
C ARG A 46 -4.18 -0.04 -15.40
N PRO A 47 -5.22 -0.05 -16.23
CA PRO A 47 -6.52 0.45 -15.81
C PRO A 47 -7.16 -0.51 -14.81
N ALA A 48 -8.04 0.00 -13.99
CA ALA A 48 -8.73 -0.83 -13.00
C ALA A 48 -9.52 -1.95 -13.69
N SER A 49 -10.02 -1.72 -14.89
CA SER A 49 -10.75 -2.73 -15.64
C SER A 49 -9.91 -3.98 -15.95
N ALA A 50 -8.57 -3.84 -15.98
CA ALA A 50 -7.69 -4.97 -16.17
C ALA A 50 -7.28 -5.58 -14.84
N VAL A 51 -7.17 -4.75 -13.80
CA VAL A 51 -6.70 -5.20 -12.50
C VAL A 51 -7.77 -5.99 -11.75
N ILE A 52 -9.01 -5.56 -11.83
CA ILE A 52 -10.11 -6.21 -11.11
C ILE A 52 -10.27 -7.69 -11.46
N PRO A 53 -10.32 -8.06 -12.75
CA PRO A 53 -10.41 -9.49 -13.07
C PRO A 53 -9.20 -10.28 -12.61
N ALA A 54 -8.01 -9.69 -12.73
CA ALA A 54 -6.79 -10.34 -12.29
C ALA A 54 -6.83 -10.59 -10.78
N ALA A 55 -7.33 -9.63 -10.03
CA ALA A 55 -7.43 -9.76 -8.58
C ALA A 55 -8.45 -10.85 -8.19
N ARG A 56 -9.58 -10.89 -8.89
CA ARG A 56 -10.58 -11.94 -8.63
C ARG A 56 -10.01 -13.32 -8.87
N GLU A 57 -9.32 -13.51 -9.97
CA GLU A 57 -8.73 -14.79 -10.29
C GLU A 57 -7.65 -15.18 -9.29
N ALA A 58 -6.82 -14.23 -8.92
CA ALA A 58 -5.75 -14.48 -7.96
C ALA A 58 -6.31 -14.96 -6.63
N VAL A 59 -7.33 -14.26 -6.13
CA VAL A 59 -7.93 -14.60 -4.84
C VAL A 59 -8.66 -15.94 -4.94
N ALA A 60 -9.36 -16.17 -6.05
CA ALA A 60 -10.13 -17.40 -6.24
C ALA A 60 -9.25 -18.64 -6.26
N MET A 61 -7.96 -18.49 -6.55
CA MET A 61 -7.05 -19.62 -6.50
C MET A 61 -6.85 -20.15 -5.06
N TYR A 62 -7.00 -19.29 -4.10
CA TYR A 62 -6.72 -19.64 -2.71
C TYR A 62 -7.96 -19.97 -1.90
N GLY A 63 -9.10 -19.46 -2.28
CA GLY A 63 -10.31 -19.68 -1.50
C GLY A 63 -11.55 -19.16 -2.18
N ALA A 64 -12.60 -19.03 -1.39
CA ALA A 64 -13.91 -18.65 -1.92
C ALA A 64 -14.13 -17.15 -1.78
N LEU A 65 -14.59 -16.54 -2.86
CA LEU A 65 -15.00 -15.14 -2.81
C LEU A 65 -16.27 -15.04 -1.98
N THR A 66 -16.29 -14.16 -1.01
CA THR A 66 -17.44 -13.96 -0.16
C THR A 66 -18.12 -12.62 -0.42
N GLY A 67 -17.44 -11.70 -1.08
CA GLY A 67 -18.02 -10.42 -1.42
C GLY A 67 -17.27 -9.79 -2.57
N ASP A 68 -17.99 -9.05 -3.38
CA ASP A 68 -17.41 -8.35 -4.51
C ASP A 68 -18.19 -7.05 -4.64
N ASP A 69 -17.74 -6.06 -3.91
CA ASP A 69 -18.40 -4.76 -3.92
C ASP A 69 -17.81 -3.91 -5.03
N SER A 70 -18.48 -3.90 -6.16
CA SER A 70 -18.02 -3.14 -7.32
C SER A 70 -18.07 -1.63 -7.08
N VAL A 71 -18.92 -1.18 -6.20
CA VAL A 71 -19.03 0.24 -5.90
C VAL A 71 -17.80 0.71 -5.12
N LYS A 72 -17.39 -0.08 -4.14
CA LYS A 72 -16.23 0.25 -3.33
C LYS A 72 -14.95 -0.32 -3.91
N SER A 73 -15.06 -1.11 -4.97
CA SER A 73 -13.91 -1.81 -5.58
C SER A 73 -13.13 -2.62 -4.55
N VAL A 74 -13.86 -3.39 -3.76
CA VAL A 74 -13.27 -4.26 -2.76
C VAL A 74 -13.70 -5.69 -3.02
N ILE A 75 -12.74 -6.58 -3.07
CA ILE A 75 -12.97 -8.01 -3.21
C ILE A 75 -12.72 -8.64 -1.85
N GLU A 76 -13.67 -9.41 -1.36
CA GLU A 76 -13.52 -10.07 -0.09
C GLU A 76 -13.57 -11.58 -0.28
N ALA A 77 -12.74 -12.29 0.45
CA ALA A 77 -12.69 -13.75 0.34
C ALA A 77 -12.31 -14.39 1.66
N LYS A 78 -12.61 -15.67 1.76
CA LYS A 78 -12.22 -16.48 2.89
C LYS A 78 -11.24 -17.54 2.41
N ILE A 79 -10.11 -17.61 3.09
CA ILE A 79 -9.07 -18.60 2.79
C ILE A 79 -8.65 -19.26 4.08
N ASN A 80 -9.08 -20.49 4.30
CA ASN A 80 -8.71 -21.24 5.50
C ASN A 80 -8.89 -20.45 6.78
N GLN A 81 -10.08 -19.91 7.01
CA GLN A 81 -10.42 -19.13 8.18
C GLN A 81 -9.77 -17.74 8.23
N ARG A 82 -9.02 -17.39 7.19
CA ARG A 82 -8.50 -16.02 7.07
C ARG A 82 -9.46 -15.22 6.24
N THR A 83 -9.54 -13.94 6.52
CA THR A 83 -10.34 -13.03 5.71
C THR A 83 -9.40 -12.17 4.89
N VAL A 84 -9.68 -12.09 3.61
CA VAL A 84 -8.86 -11.34 2.67
C VAL A 84 -9.68 -10.20 2.12
N TRP A 85 -9.06 -9.02 2.05
CA TRP A 85 -9.64 -7.86 1.39
C TRP A 85 -8.64 -7.37 0.36
N VAL A 86 -9.12 -7.17 -0.86
CA VAL A 86 -8.31 -6.57 -1.91
C VAL A 86 -9.05 -5.33 -2.36
N LYS A 87 -8.48 -4.18 -2.06
CA LYS A 87 -9.07 -2.91 -2.45
C LYS A 87 -8.35 -2.38 -3.67
N ILE A 88 -9.12 -1.95 -4.65
CA ILE A 88 -8.58 -1.50 -5.92
C ILE A 88 -8.96 -0.04 -6.12
N ILE A 89 -7.96 0.81 -6.27
CA ILE A 89 -8.16 2.24 -6.40
C ILE A 89 -7.57 2.71 -7.73
N GLU A 90 -8.41 3.22 -8.59
CA GLU A 90 -7.92 3.79 -9.85
C GLU A 90 -7.45 5.20 -9.58
N GLU A 91 -6.14 5.40 -9.61
CA GLU A 91 -5.55 6.72 -9.35
C GLU A 91 -5.63 7.58 -10.59
N GLU A 92 -5.36 6.99 -11.75
CA GLU A 92 -5.41 7.62 -13.05
C GLU A 92 -5.86 6.57 -14.05
N PRO A 93 -6.24 6.95 -15.27
CA PRO A 93 -6.77 5.98 -16.24
C PRO A 93 -5.92 4.74 -16.46
N ASN A 94 -4.60 4.86 -16.32
CA ASN A 94 -3.70 3.73 -16.49
C ASN A 94 -2.82 3.51 -15.26
N LEU A 95 -3.30 3.90 -14.10
CA LEU A 95 -2.54 3.71 -12.87
C LEU A 95 -3.50 3.29 -11.77
N THR A 96 -3.33 2.08 -11.29
CA THR A 96 -4.22 1.50 -10.30
C THR A 96 -3.41 1.03 -9.09
N THR A 97 -3.90 1.38 -7.92
CA THR A 97 -3.30 0.95 -6.66
C THR A 97 -4.12 -0.21 -6.12
N VAL A 98 -3.43 -1.25 -5.69
CA VAL A 98 -4.05 -2.43 -5.10
C VAL A 98 -3.55 -2.58 -3.68
N ILE A 99 -4.46 -2.69 -2.74
CA ILE A 99 -4.14 -2.88 -1.35
C ILE A 99 -4.69 -4.23 -0.91
N THR A 100 -3.81 -5.13 -0.52
CA THR A 100 -4.18 -6.48 -0.09
C THR A 100 -3.94 -6.61 1.40
N GLN A 101 -4.97 -7.01 2.11
CA GLN A 101 -4.89 -7.20 3.55
C GLN A 101 -5.48 -8.56 3.91
N VAL A 102 -4.79 -9.29 4.76
CA VAL A 102 -5.24 -10.59 5.22
C VAL A 102 -5.23 -10.63 6.74
N ARG A 103 -6.35 -11.02 7.32
CA ARG A 103 -6.48 -11.17 8.76
C ARG A 103 -6.74 -12.61 9.10
N THR A 104 -6.06 -13.10 10.13
CA THR A 104 -6.29 -14.45 10.64
C THR A 104 -7.56 -14.47 11.47
N LYS A 105 -8.02 -15.63 11.82
CA LYS A 105 -9.20 -15.79 12.66
C LYS A 105 -9.07 -15.06 13.99
N MET A 106 -7.86 -14.98 14.51
CA MET A 106 -7.61 -14.30 15.78
C MET A 106 -7.40 -12.80 15.63
N GLY A 107 -7.52 -12.29 14.42
CA GLY A 107 -7.36 -10.85 14.18
C GLY A 107 -5.96 -10.42 13.85
N GLY A 108 -5.01 -11.34 13.82
CA GLY A 108 -3.64 -11.02 13.43
C GLY A 108 -3.52 -10.82 11.92
N THR A 109 -2.34 -10.42 11.52
CA THR A 109 -2.04 -10.16 10.11
C THR A 109 -1.29 -11.32 9.50
N ASP A 110 -1.65 -11.71 8.28
CA ASP A 110 -0.88 -12.68 7.53
C ASP A 110 -0.30 -11.98 6.32
N ILE A 111 0.86 -11.37 6.52
CA ILE A 111 1.49 -10.57 5.49
C ILE A 111 2.07 -11.45 4.38
N GLU A 112 2.43 -12.67 4.69
CA GLU A 112 2.97 -13.58 3.69
C GLU A 112 1.90 -13.97 2.68
N LEU A 113 0.71 -14.28 3.15
CA LEU A 113 -0.39 -14.59 2.24
C LEU A 113 -0.79 -13.35 1.44
N ALA A 114 -0.79 -12.19 2.07
CA ALA A 114 -1.11 -10.94 1.37
C ALA A 114 -0.11 -10.70 0.24
N ALA A 115 1.18 -10.92 0.51
CA ALA A 115 2.22 -10.74 -0.50
C ALA A 115 2.08 -11.75 -1.62
N GLU A 116 1.73 -12.97 -1.29
CA GLU A 116 1.55 -14.01 -2.30
C GLU A 116 0.35 -13.69 -3.21
N ILE A 117 -0.74 -13.22 -2.63
CA ILE A 117 -1.89 -12.82 -3.42
C ILE A 117 -1.53 -11.66 -4.34
N ASP A 118 -0.82 -10.67 -3.82
CA ASP A 118 -0.39 -9.53 -4.63
C ASP A 118 0.47 -9.98 -5.80
N LYS A 119 1.38 -10.91 -5.55
CA LYS A 119 2.22 -11.48 -6.60
C LYS A 119 1.38 -12.16 -7.67
N GLN A 120 0.36 -12.91 -7.25
CA GLN A 120 -0.51 -13.60 -8.20
C GLN A 120 -1.33 -12.62 -9.02
N ILE A 121 -1.70 -11.49 -8.43
CA ILE A 121 -2.38 -10.44 -9.18
C ILE A 121 -1.46 -9.94 -10.29
N ALA A 122 -0.21 -9.63 -9.93
CA ALA A 122 0.76 -9.13 -10.90
C ALA A 122 0.96 -10.10 -12.06
N LEU A 123 1.01 -11.38 -11.77
CA LEU A 123 1.23 -12.40 -12.78
C LEU A 123 0.05 -12.57 -13.75
N ARG A 124 -1.13 -12.13 -13.35
CA ARG A 124 -2.33 -12.25 -14.16
C ARG A 124 -2.70 -11.01 -14.94
N LEU A 125 -1.94 -9.95 -14.76
CA LEU A 125 -2.21 -8.74 -15.52
C LEU A 125 -1.80 -8.93 -16.97
N PRO A 126 -2.59 -8.40 -17.91
CA PRO A 126 -2.23 -8.51 -19.33
C PRO A 126 -0.96 -7.71 -19.59
N ARG A 127 -0.16 -8.19 -20.51
CA ARG A 127 1.08 -7.52 -20.90
C ARG A 127 0.83 -6.49 -21.97
#